data_dc950f88807aaa3834dca8b8b13bd944
#
_entry.id   dc950f88807aaa3834dca8b8b13bd944
#
_cell.length_a   1.000
_cell.length_b   1.000
_cell.length_c   1.000
_cell.angle_alpha   90.00
_cell.angle_beta   90.00
_cell.angle_gamma   90.00
#
_symmetry.space_group_name_H-M   'P 1'
#
loop_
_entity.id
_entity.type
_entity.pdbx_description
1 polymer ?
#
loop_
_entity_poly.entity_id
_entity_poly.type
_entity_poly.pdbx_seq_one_letter_code
_entity_poly.pdbx_strand_id
1 'polypeptide(L)'
;MSISGKAKGAARYVFVTIPAGILGVNSLRNNNQTIKALYESLRNPVCPKCAGGVLSIQGKAEASDNPNLQYTWACNRCEFLILGGSDQKTILPAVTAIRQEQSLGQFDGLGDEERQKYVKTHTLHSRIFFAASMAFFLGFCWMLLSGNGVLLSINWFALSACMFVFGLKKSYRAWQVEYGVLYVQGAFKSWFNNEKWFR
;
A
#
# COMPACT_ATOMS: atom_id res chain seq x y z
N MET A 1 54.33 -5.63 10.74
CA MET A 1 52.85 -5.50 10.76
C MET A 1 52.46 -4.29 11.61
N SER A 2 51.94 -3.23 10.99
CA SER A 2 51.79 -1.91 11.65
C SER A 2 50.56 -1.93 12.60
N ILE A 3 50.82 -1.66 13.86
CA ILE A 3 49.85 -1.50 14.95
C ILE A 3 48.82 -0.38 14.65
N SER A 4 49.22 0.61 13.86
CA SER A 4 48.43 1.77 13.43
C SER A 4 47.14 1.37 12.63
N GLY A 5 47.18 0.31 11.83
CA GLY A 5 46.03 -0.12 11.04
C GLY A 5 44.91 -0.75 11.88
N LYS A 6 45.29 -1.50 12.92
CA LYS A 6 44.32 -2.14 13.82
C LYS A 6 43.62 -1.14 14.73
N ALA A 7 44.32 -0.10 15.20
CA ALA A 7 43.74 0.95 16.03
C ALA A 7 42.72 1.80 15.24
N LYS A 8 43.01 2.15 13.97
CA LYS A 8 42.06 2.87 13.10
C LYS A 8 40.80 2.05 12.80
N GLY A 9 40.92 0.71 12.62
CA GLY A 9 39.78 -0.18 12.42
C GLY A 9 38.89 -0.27 13.65
N ALA A 10 39.46 -0.42 14.84
CA ALA A 10 38.72 -0.47 16.09
C ALA A 10 38.01 0.87 16.40
N ALA A 11 38.70 2.00 16.20
CA ALA A 11 38.08 3.32 16.37
C ALA A 11 36.89 3.53 15.41
N ARG A 12 37.05 3.16 14.14
CA ARG A 12 35.96 3.24 13.17
C ARG A 12 34.77 2.36 13.53
N TYR A 13 35.02 1.16 14.07
CA TYR A 13 33.99 0.25 14.52
C TYR A 13 33.21 0.84 15.70
N VAL A 14 33.89 1.36 16.72
CA VAL A 14 33.24 1.91 17.92
C VAL A 14 32.54 3.25 17.65
N PHE A 15 33.13 4.14 16.87
CA PHE A 15 32.57 5.49 16.70
C PHE A 15 31.68 5.66 15.48
N VAL A 16 31.68 4.74 14.53
CA VAL A 16 30.86 4.85 13.31
C VAL A 16 29.90 3.67 13.19
N THR A 17 30.39 2.43 13.31
CA THR A 17 29.57 1.25 13.00
C THR A 17 28.55 0.95 14.10
N ILE A 18 28.95 1.04 15.38
CA ILE A 18 28.04 0.82 16.51
C ILE A 18 26.94 1.91 16.57
N PRO A 19 27.25 3.21 16.55
CA PRO A 19 26.22 4.25 16.53
C PRO A 19 25.31 4.16 15.30
N ALA A 20 25.87 3.88 14.12
CA ALA A 20 25.08 3.70 12.91
C ALA A 20 24.12 2.49 12.99
N GLY A 21 24.54 1.40 13.66
CA GLY A 21 23.69 0.24 13.94
C GLY A 21 22.56 0.58 14.94
N ILE A 22 22.90 1.26 16.04
CA ILE A 22 21.94 1.65 17.09
C ILE A 22 20.94 2.69 16.56
N LEU A 23 21.39 3.64 15.76
CA LEU A 23 20.54 4.65 15.13
C LEU A 23 19.74 4.12 13.93
N GLY A 24 19.90 2.85 13.58
CA GLY A 24 19.16 2.24 12.50
C GLY A 24 19.50 2.79 11.11
N VAL A 25 20.69 3.36 10.91
CA VAL A 25 21.10 3.94 9.62
C VAL A 25 21.05 2.91 8.50
N ASN A 26 21.35 1.65 8.78
CA ASN A 26 21.21 0.56 7.81
C ASN A 26 19.73 0.26 7.49
N SER A 27 18.86 0.33 8.49
CA SER A 27 17.40 0.26 8.30
C SER A 27 16.87 1.44 7.49
N LEU A 28 17.38 2.66 7.76
CA LEU A 28 17.01 3.86 6.99
C LEU A 28 17.47 3.76 5.53
N ARG A 29 18.64 3.18 5.27
CA ARG A 29 19.14 2.96 3.91
C ARG A 29 18.28 1.94 3.15
N ASN A 30 17.88 0.86 3.80
CA ASN A 30 16.96 -0.13 3.22
C ASN A 30 15.55 0.47 3.04
N ASN A 31 15.09 1.27 4.01
CA ASN A 31 13.82 1.99 3.91
C ASN A 31 13.83 3.03 2.78
N ASN A 32 14.95 3.73 2.53
CA ASN A 32 15.07 4.63 1.39
C ASN A 32 14.94 3.92 0.05
N GLN A 33 15.46 2.69 -0.08
CA GLN A 33 15.24 1.88 -1.28
C GLN A 33 13.77 1.47 -1.41
N THR A 34 13.13 1.10 -0.31
CA THR A 34 11.69 0.79 -0.27
C THR A 34 10.85 2.03 -0.57
N ILE A 35 11.19 3.19 0.02
CA ILE A 35 10.52 4.47 -0.26
C ILE A 35 10.70 4.87 -1.72
N LYS A 36 11.90 4.70 -2.28
CA LYS A 36 12.16 4.96 -3.71
C LYS A 36 11.34 4.03 -4.60
N ALA A 37 11.29 2.73 -4.28
CA ALA A 37 10.48 1.76 -5.00
C ALA A 37 8.98 2.07 -4.89
N LEU A 38 8.49 2.51 -3.71
CA LEU A 38 7.13 2.98 -3.51
C LEU A 38 6.85 4.25 -4.32
N TYR A 39 7.77 5.22 -4.32
CA TYR A 39 7.63 6.44 -5.11
C TYR A 39 7.61 6.14 -6.61
N GLU A 40 8.49 5.25 -7.08
CA GLU A 40 8.48 4.77 -8.47
C GLU A 40 7.20 4.02 -8.81
N SER A 41 6.63 3.23 -7.88
CA SER A 41 5.35 2.55 -8.07
C SER A 41 4.15 3.51 -8.07
N LEU A 42 4.25 4.64 -7.38
CA LEU A 42 3.26 5.71 -7.46
C LEU A 42 3.33 6.46 -8.79
N ARG A 43 4.53 6.54 -9.35
CA ARG A 43 4.80 7.24 -10.61
C ARG A 43 4.65 6.36 -11.84
N ASN A 44 4.86 5.06 -11.70
CA ASN A 44 4.75 4.09 -12.77
C ASN A 44 3.80 2.94 -12.37
N PRO A 45 2.94 2.46 -13.28
CA PRO A 45 1.98 1.41 -12.93
C PRO A 45 2.69 0.11 -12.57
N VAL A 46 2.20 -0.54 -11.52
CA VAL A 46 2.69 -1.87 -11.11
C VAL A 46 2.26 -2.89 -12.15
N CYS A 47 3.14 -3.84 -12.48
CA CYS A 47 2.87 -4.89 -13.45
C CYS A 47 1.65 -5.75 -13.02
N PRO A 48 0.67 -5.97 -13.90
CA PRO A 48 -0.47 -6.82 -13.57
C PRO A 48 -0.10 -8.31 -13.47
N LYS A 49 0.94 -8.78 -14.20
CA LYS A 49 1.31 -10.20 -14.23
C LYS A 49 2.09 -10.65 -13.00
N CYS A 50 3.06 -9.89 -12.52
CA CYS A 50 3.92 -10.33 -11.41
C CYS A 50 3.71 -9.56 -10.09
N ALA A 51 2.87 -8.54 -10.08
CA ALA A 51 2.53 -7.67 -8.93
C ALA A 51 3.73 -7.06 -8.17
N GLY A 52 4.95 -7.46 -8.47
CA GLY A 52 6.18 -6.99 -7.82
C GLY A 52 7.09 -6.16 -8.70
N GLY A 53 6.79 -6.05 -9.99
CA GLY A 53 7.50 -5.22 -10.96
C GLY A 53 6.74 -3.94 -11.30
N VAL A 54 7.45 -3.00 -11.90
CA VAL A 54 6.92 -1.71 -12.36
C VAL A 54 7.05 -1.65 -13.86
N LEU A 55 6.03 -1.12 -14.54
CA LEU A 55 6.05 -0.91 -15.98
C LEU A 55 6.81 0.37 -16.31
N SER A 56 7.76 0.30 -17.20
CA SER A 56 8.53 1.43 -17.73
C SER A 56 8.57 1.40 -19.24
N ILE A 57 8.66 2.56 -19.86
CA ILE A 57 8.80 2.65 -21.30
C ILE A 57 10.16 2.06 -21.69
N GLN A 58 10.15 1.03 -22.52
CA GLN A 58 11.35 0.49 -23.14
C GLN A 58 11.51 1.09 -24.54
N GLY A 59 12.65 1.73 -24.73
CA GLY A 59 13.02 2.37 -25.97
C GLY A 59 12.65 3.85 -26.03
N LYS A 60 13.61 4.66 -26.46
CA LYS A 60 13.32 5.95 -27.04
C LYS A 60 12.66 5.65 -28.37
N ALA A 61 11.34 5.83 -28.47
CA ALA A 61 10.76 5.98 -29.80
C ALA A 61 11.56 7.09 -30.49
N GLU A 62 12.09 6.80 -31.66
CA GLU A 62 12.65 7.86 -32.52
C GLU A 62 11.61 8.97 -32.54
N ALA A 63 12.06 10.19 -32.28
CA ALA A 63 11.22 11.37 -32.14
C ALA A 63 10.45 11.58 -33.44
N SER A 64 9.29 10.98 -33.52
CA SER A 64 8.31 11.17 -34.57
C SER A 64 7.18 12.02 -33.96
N ASP A 65 6.92 13.16 -34.54
CA ASP A 65 5.81 14.06 -34.16
C ASP A 65 4.42 13.45 -34.41
N ASN A 66 4.32 12.14 -34.44
CA ASN A 66 3.08 11.44 -34.71
C ASN A 66 2.30 11.22 -33.40
N PRO A 67 1.12 11.84 -33.21
CA PRO A 67 0.32 11.71 -32.00
C PRO A 67 -0.21 10.30 -31.74
N ASN A 68 -0.12 9.41 -32.74
CA ASN A 68 -0.53 8.00 -32.63
C ASN A 68 0.63 7.05 -32.29
N LEU A 69 1.79 7.56 -31.88
CA LEU A 69 2.93 6.72 -31.55
C LEU A 69 2.63 5.87 -30.32
N GLN A 70 2.64 4.57 -30.51
CA GLN A 70 2.49 3.62 -29.41
C GLN A 70 3.86 3.27 -28.82
N TYR A 71 4.00 3.47 -27.53
CA TYR A 71 5.18 3.11 -26.77
C TYR A 71 5.02 1.72 -26.17
N THR A 72 6.10 0.96 -26.14
CA THR A 72 6.12 -0.33 -25.45
C THR A 72 6.48 -0.13 -23.98
N TRP A 73 5.57 -0.46 -23.11
CA TRP A 73 5.80 -0.51 -21.68
C TRP A 73 6.15 -1.93 -21.28
N ALA A 74 7.30 -2.10 -20.66
CA ALA A 74 7.80 -3.40 -20.22
C ALA A 74 7.93 -3.46 -18.70
N CYS A 75 7.73 -4.63 -18.14
CA CYS A 75 7.95 -4.89 -16.73
C CYS A 75 9.45 -5.06 -16.45
N ASN A 76 9.95 -4.45 -15.38
CA ASN A 76 11.34 -4.60 -14.94
C ASN A 76 11.66 -5.95 -14.27
N ARG A 77 10.67 -6.82 -14.04
CA ARG A 77 10.84 -8.13 -13.37
C ARG A 77 10.38 -9.33 -14.17
N CYS A 78 9.48 -9.14 -15.11
CA CYS A 78 8.97 -10.23 -15.96
C CYS A 78 8.84 -9.76 -17.39
N GLU A 79 8.57 -10.67 -18.31
CA GLU A 79 8.48 -10.41 -19.74
C GLU A 79 7.12 -9.81 -20.18
N PHE A 80 6.39 -9.18 -19.24
CA PHE A 80 5.11 -8.56 -19.56
C PHE A 80 5.33 -7.26 -20.32
N LEU A 81 4.69 -7.16 -21.48
CA LEU A 81 4.72 -6.00 -22.38
C LEU A 81 3.28 -5.51 -22.61
N ILE A 82 3.09 -4.21 -22.68
CA ILE A 82 1.83 -3.57 -23.05
C ILE A 82 2.11 -2.35 -23.93
N LEU A 83 1.30 -2.16 -24.95
CA LEU A 83 1.39 -1.00 -25.84
C LEU A 83 0.47 0.12 -25.32
N GLY A 84 0.94 1.35 -25.39
CA GLY A 84 0.17 2.52 -24.98
C GLY A 84 0.83 3.83 -25.34
N GLY A 85 0.21 4.95 -24.98
CA GLY A 85 0.81 6.26 -25.20
C GLY A 85 2.03 6.53 -24.32
N SER A 86 2.65 7.69 -24.48
CA SER A 86 3.80 8.14 -23.66
C SER A 86 3.43 8.44 -22.21
N ASP A 87 2.17 8.70 -21.92
CA ASP A 87 1.70 9.01 -20.57
C ASP A 87 1.16 7.77 -19.87
N GLN A 88 1.52 7.61 -18.61
CA GLN A 88 1.00 6.56 -17.71
C GLN A 88 -0.53 6.45 -17.74
N LYS A 89 -1.22 7.59 -17.87
CA LYS A 89 -2.68 7.63 -17.89
C LYS A 89 -3.29 6.83 -19.03
N THR A 90 -2.58 6.65 -20.12
CA THR A 90 -3.06 5.92 -21.30
C THR A 90 -3.08 4.42 -21.10
N ILE A 91 -2.14 3.87 -20.32
CA ILE A 91 -2.04 2.43 -20.06
C ILE A 91 -2.77 1.99 -18.78
N LEU A 92 -3.06 2.94 -17.88
CA LEU A 92 -3.70 2.64 -16.59
C LEU A 92 -5.06 1.89 -16.75
N PRO A 93 -5.95 2.29 -17.68
CA PRO A 93 -7.19 1.55 -17.91
C PRO A 93 -6.97 0.10 -18.34
N ALA A 94 -6.02 -0.13 -19.26
CA ALA A 94 -5.72 -1.48 -19.74
C ALA A 94 -5.09 -2.35 -18.64
N VAL A 95 -4.16 -1.80 -17.83
CA VAL A 95 -3.58 -2.50 -16.70
C VAL A 95 -4.64 -2.84 -15.64
N THR A 96 -5.57 -1.93 -15.38
CA THR A 96 -6.68 -2.18 -14.43
C THR A 96 -7.65 -3.22 -14.94
N ALA A 97 -7.97 -3.23 -16.25
CA ALA A 97 -8.82 -4.25 -16.86
C ALA A 97 -8.22 -5.65 -16.74
N ILE A 98 -6.92 -5.80 -17.04
CA ILE A 98 -6.21 -7.08 -16.90
C ILE A 98 -6.23 -7.57 -15.44
N ARG A 99 -6.00 -6.68 -14.47
CA ARG A 99 -6.07 -7.02 -13.04
C ARG A 99 -7.47 -7.40 -12.59
N GLN A 100 -8.48 -6.74 -13.12
CA GLN A 100 -9.86 -7.05 -12.84
C GLN A 100 -10.22 -8.44 -13.35
N GLU A 101 -9.85 -8.77 -14.58
CA GLU A 101 -10.06 -10.08 -15.18
C GLU A 101 -9.36 -11.20 -14.39
N GLN A 102 -8.08 -10.99 -14.02
CA GLN A 102 -7.34 -11.93 -13.16
C GLN A 102 -7.98 -12.11 -11.77
N SER A 103 -8.54 -11.03 -11.21
CA SER A 103 -9.18 -11.09 -9.90
C SER A 103 -10.54 -11.80 -9.95
N LEU A 104 -11.29 -11.63 -11.03
CA LEU A 104 -12.54 -12.38 -11.24
C LEU A 104 -12.26 -13.88 -11.33
N GLY A 105 -11.24 -14.30 -12.09
CA GLY A 105 -10.84 -15.70 -12.16
C GLY A 105 -10.38 -16.30 -10.83
N GLN A 106 -9.82 -15.50 -9.92
CA GLN A 106 -9.52 -15.95 -8.56
C GLN A 106 -10.78 -16.16 -7.68
N PHE A 107 -11.83 -15.40 -7.93
CA PHE A 107 -13.10 -15.54 -7.20
C PHE A 107 -14.01 -16.64 -7.78
N ASP A 108 -13.91 -16.92 -9.08
CA ASP A 108 -14.69 -17.98 -9.72
C ASP A 108 -14.30 -19.39 -9.19
N GLY A 109 -13.07 -19.53 -8.66
CA GLY A 109 -12.60 -20.74 -7.98
C GLY A 109 -13.03 -20.86 -6.51
N LEU A 110 -13.57 -19.79 -5.90
CA LEU A 110 -14.05 -19.79 -4.52
C LEU A 110 -15.54 -20.15 -4.51
N GLY A 111 -15.88 -21.26 -3.84
CA GLY A 111 -17.27 -21.63 -3.61
C GLY A 111 -18.04 -20.54 -2.84
N ASP A 112 -19.35 -20.46 -3.08
CA ASP A 112 -20.21 -19.44 -2.43
C ASP A 112 -20.14 -19.48 -0.90
N GLU A 113 -19.94 -20.65 -0.31
CA GLU A 113 -19.77 -20.82 1.14
C GLU A 113 -18.48 -20.17 1.65
N GLU A 114 -17.36 -20.38 0.96
CA GLU A 114 -16.08 -19.77 1.31
C GLU A 114 -16.13 -18.24 1.16
N ARG A 115 -16.75 -17.76 0.09
CA ARG A 115 -16.98 -16.34 -0.14
C ARG A 115 -17.75 -15.70 1.01
N GLN A 116 -18.88 -16.31 1.42
CA GLN A 116 -19.67 -15.84 2.55
C GLN A 116 -18.89 -15.88 3.87
N LYS A 117 -18.06 -16.89 4.08
CA LYS A 117 -17.19 -16.98 5.27
C LYS A 117 -16.19 -15.82 5.31
N TYR A 118 -15.55 -15.47 4.19
CA TYR A 118 -14.65 -14.31 4.11
C TYR A 118 -15.40 -13.00 4.39
N VAL A 119 -16.58 -12.79 3.80
CA VAL A 119 -17.41 -11.60 4.03
C VAL A 119 -17.76 -11.49 5.51
N LYS A 120 -18.25 -12.55 6.15
CA LYS A 120 -18.59 -12.58 7.58
C LYS A 120 -17.40 -12.28 8.46
N THR A 121 -16.23 -12.87 8.16
CA THR A 121 -15.01 -12.65 8.92
C THR A 121 -14.54 -11.19 8.82
N HIS A 122 -14.52 -10.60 7.63
CA HIS A 122 -14.13 -9.21 7.46
C HIS A 122 -15.13 -8.24 8.09
N THR A 123 -16.42 -8.53 8.02
CA THR A 123 -17.49 -7.74 8.66
C THR A 123 -17.33 -7.78 10.18
N LEU A 124 -17.10 -8.96 10.77
CA LEU A 124 -16.87 -9.10 12.20
C LEU A 124 -15.64 -8.30 12.65
N HIS A 125 -14.51 -8.44 11.95
CA HIS A 125 -13.31 -7.66 12.27
C HIS A 125 -13.56 -6.15 12.13
N SER A 126 -14.31 -5.71 11.13
CA SER A 126 -14.68 -4.30 10.98
C SER A 126 -15.44 -3.79 12.20
N ARG A 127 -16.44 -4.52 12.69
CA ARG A 127 -17.23 -4.17 13.89
C ARG A 127 -16.34 -4.09 15.13
N ILE A 128 -15.42 -5.05 15.31
CA ILE A 128 -14.49 -5.04 16.45
C ILE A 128 -13.60 -3.79 16.40
N PHE A 129 -13.05 -3.44 15.23
CA PHE A 129 -12.23 -2.25 15.09
C PHE A 129 -13.00 -0.95 15.32
N PHE A 130 -14.25 -0.85 14.89
CA PHE A 130 -15.09 0.30 15.16
C PHE A 130 -15.43 0.40 16.66
N ALA A 131 -15.75 -0.72 17.33
CA ALA A 131 -15.98 -0.75 18.77
C ALA A 131 -14.72 -0.32 19.55
N ALA A 132 -13.54 -0.82 19.16
CA ALA A 132 -12.28 -0.41 19.75
C ALA A 132 -12.00 1.09 19.50
N SER A 133 -12.25 1.59 18.30
CA SER A 133 -12.12 3.02 17.97
C SER A 133 -13.00 3.87 18.87
N MET A 134 -14.24 3.48 19.08
CA MET A 134 -15.18 4.18 19.99
C MET A 134 -14.66 4.16 21.45
N ALA A 135 -14.17 3.02 21.93
CA ALA A 135 -13.60 2.92 23.28
C ALA A 135 -12.39 3.85 23.47
N PHE A 136 -11.46 3.90 22.49
CA PHE A 136 -10.34 4.82 22.51
C PHE A 136 -10.78 6.29 22.43
N PHE A 137 -11.81 6.60 21.66
CA PHE A 137 -12.37 7.94 21.56
C PHE A 137 -12.99 8.38 22.89
N LEU A 138 -13.74 7.51 23.56
CA LEU A 138 -14.26 7.79 24.90
C LEU A 138 -13.14 8.00 25.93
N GLY A 139 -12.07 7.20 25.85
CA GLY A 139 -10.86 7.38 26.65
C GLY A 139 -10.20 8.74 26.39
N PHE A 140 -10.11 9.17 25.14
CA PHE A 140 -9.64 10.51 24.77
C PHE A 140 -10.49 11.61 25.41
N CYS A 141 -11.83 11.53 25.31
CA CYS A 141 -12.73 12.51 25.93
C CYS A 141 -12.56 12.54 27.47
N TRP A 142 -12.45 11.37 28.08
CA TRP A 142 -12.21 11.25 29.52
C TRP A 142 -10.89 11.92 29.93
N MET A 143 -9.81 11.67 29.20
CA MET A 143 -8.49 12.27 29.49
C MET A 143 -8.51 13.80 29.39
N LEU A 144 -9.23 14.35 28.40
CA LEU A 144 -9.40 15.79 28.26
C LEU A 144 -10.17 16.41 29.47
N LEU A 145 -11.28 15.77 29.87
CA LEU A 145 -12.11 16.25 30.98
C LEU A 145 -11.41 16.14 32.34
N SER A 146 -10.55 15.14 32.51
CA SER A 146 -9.79 14.90 33.72
C SER A 146 -8.56 15.79 33.87
N GLY A 147 -8.27 16.69 32.92
CA GLY A 147 -7.11 17.57 32.95
C GLY A 147 -5.75 16.86 32.80
N ASN A 148 -5.76 15.61 32.36
CA ASN A 148 -4.52 14.88 32.05
C ASN A 148 -3.79 15.53 30.88
N GLY A 149 -2.46 15.41 30.86
CA GLY A 149 -1.61 16.12 29.90
C GLY A 149 -2.05 15.95 28.43
N VAL A 150 -2.02 17.03 27.67
CA VAL A 150 -2.46 17.13 26.28
C VAL A 150 -1.81 16.06 25.39
N LEU A 151 -0.53 15.74 25.63
CA LEU A 151 0.20 14.74 24.86
C LEU A 151 -0.42 13.32 25.00
N LEU A 152 -0.85 12.97 26.21
CA LEU A 152 -1.51 11.68 26.45
C LEU A 152 -2.87 11.61 25.77
N SER A 153 -3.63 12.70 25.79
CA SER A 153 -4.91 12.79 25.08
C SER A 153 -4.75 12.64 23.57
N ILE A 154 -3.74 13.27 22.98
CA ILE A 154 -3.43 13.13 21.55
C ILE A 154 -3.12 11.67 21.19
N ASN A 155 -2.40 10.93 22.03
CA ASN A 155 -2.12 9.50 21.81
C ASN A 155 -3.41 8.66 21.75
N TRP A 156 -4.35 8.89 22.67
CA TRP A 156 -5.64 8.18 22.65
C TRP A 156 -6.45 8.50 21.40
N PHE A 157 -6.45 9.76 20.97
CA PHE A 157 -7.09 10.16 19.72
C PHE A 157 -6.44 9.50 18.51
N ALA A 158 -5.10 9.46 18.44
CA ALA A 158 -4.38 8.81 17.35
C ALA A 158 -4.69 7.31 17.27
N LEU A 159 -4.76 6.61 18.42
CA LEU A 159 -5.16 5.19 18.47
C LEU A 159 -6.60 5.00 17.99
N SER A 160 -7.53 5.86 18.40
CA SER A 160 -8.91 5.85 17.92
C SER A 160 -8.97 6.01 16.39
N ALA A 161 -8.28 7.00 15.84
CA ALA A 161 -8.23 7.24 14.40
C ALA A 161 -7.63 6.05 13.64
N CYS A 162 -6.54 5.44 14.14
CA CYS A 162 -5.96 4.24 13.54
C CYS A 162 -6.96 3.07 13.52
N MET A 163 -7.64 2.81 14.64
CA MET A 163 -8.64 1.73 14.70
C MET A 163 -9.82 1.99 13.78
N PHE A 164 -10.26 3.24 13.66
CA PHE A 164 -11.31 3.64 12.72
C PHE A 164 -10.92 3.33 11.26
N VAL A 165 -9.70 3.71 10.86
CA VAL A 165 -9.19 3.43 9.50
C VAL A 165 -9.08 1.92 9.24
N PHE A 166 -8.64 1.13 10.24
CA PHE A 166 -8.63 -0.33 10.11
C PHE A 166 -10.04 -0.91 9.97
N GLY A 167 -11.02 -0.37 10.70
CA GLY A 167 -12.43 -0.71 10.56
C GLY A 167 -12.96 -0.46 9.16
N LEU A 168 -12.71 0.74 8.61
CA LEU A 168 -13.06 1.10 7.23
C LEU A 168 -12.39 0.17 6.21
N LYS A 169 -11.10 -0.12 6.37
CA LYS A 169 -10.37 -1.05 5.49
C LYS A 169 -11.01 -2.43 5.47
N LYS A 170 -11.41 -2.96 6.62
CA LYS A 170 -12.04 -4.29 6.71
C LYS A 170 -13.45 -4.28 6.14
N SER A 171 -14.25 -3.23 6.37
CA SER A 171 -15.58 -3.05 5.79
C SER A 171 -15.51 -2.96 4.25
N TYR A 172 -14.58 -2.18 3.73
CA TYR A 172 -14.35 -2.10 2.29
C TYR A 172 -13.94 -3.43 1.67
N ARG A 173 -13.08 -4.22 2.36
CA ARG A 173 -12.69 -5.56 1.91
C ARG A 173 -13.88 -6.54 1.90
N ALA A 174 -14.74 -6.50 2.92
CA ALA A 174 -15.97 -7.30 2.93
C ALA A 174 -16.83 -6.99 1.69
N TRP A 175 -17.02 -5.71 1.40
CA TRP A 175 -17.76 -5.24 0.24
C TRP A 175 -17.13 -5.70 -1.09
N GLN A 176 -15.79 -5.57 -1.21
CA GLN A 176 -15.09 -6.03 -2.41
C GLN A 176 -15.28 -7.53 -2.68
N VAL A 177 -15.23 -8.35 -1.63
CA VAL A 177 -15.44 -9.80 -1.76
C VAL A 177 -16.89 -10.11 -2.09
N GLU A 178 -17.85 -9.41 -1.46
CA GLU A 178 -19.30 -9.62 -1.68
C GLU A 178 -19.72 -9.31 -3.11
N TYR A 179 -19.19 -8.21 -3.69
CA TYR A 179 -19.57 -7.80 -5.04
C TYR A 179 -18.57 -8.25 -6.13
N GLY A 180 -17.47 -8.91 -5.76
CA GLY A 180 -16.43 -9.30 -6.71
C GLY A 180 -15.70 -8.12 -7.36
N VAL A 181 -15.71 -6.95 -6.73
CA VAL A 181 -15.23 -5.67 -7.31
C VAL A 181 -13.81 -5.40 -6.86
N LEU A 182 -12.82 -6.12 -7.42
CA LEU A 182 -11.42 -5.83 -7.19
C LEU A 182 -10.84 -4.96 -8.32
N TYR A 183 -10.01 -4.00 -7.94
CA TYR A 183 -9.27 -3.12 -8.87
C TYR A 183 -10.12 -2.27 -9.83
N VAL A 184 -11.42 -2.08 -9.56
CA VAL A 184 -12.28 -1.20 -10.36
C VAL A 184 -12.02 0.25 -10.02
N GLN A 185 -11.80 1.08 -11.03
CA GLN A 185 -11.63 2.53 -10.83
C GLN A 185 -12.91 3.13 -10.25
N GLY A 186 -12.74 3.96 -9.20
CA GLY A 186 -13.87 4.61 -8.55
C GLY A 186 -14.64 3.72 -7.55
N ALA A 187 -14.31 2.42 -7.43
CA ALA A 187 -14.97 1.49 -6.51
C ALA A 187 -14.95 2.00 -5.05
N PHE A 188 -13.82 2.53 -4.59
CA PHE A 188 -13.72 3.11 -3.25
C PHE A 188 -14.67 4.30 -3.06
N LYS A 189 -14.73 5.22 -4.04
CA LYS A 189 -15.63 6.38 -3.98
C LYS A 189 -17.10 5.94 -3.98
N SER A 190 -17.45 4.96 -4.80
CA SER A 190 -18.80 4.40 -4.86
C SER A 190 -19.18 3.75 -3.52
N TRP A 191 -18.30 2.91 -2.97
CA TRP A 191 -18.50 2.30 -1.66
C TRP A 191 -18.65 3.35 -0.56
N PHE A 192 -17.76 4.35 -0.54
CA PHE A 192 -17.75 5.37 0.50
C PHE A 192 -19.02 6.24 0.50
N ASN A 193 -19.58 6.54 -0.67
CA ASN A 193 -20.75 7.41 -0.80
C ASN A 193 -22.09 6.67 -0.72
N ASN A 194 -22.14 5.40 -1.19
CA ASN A 194 -23.40 4.71 -1.41
C ASN A 194 -23.65 3.55 -0.44
N GLU A 195 -22.59 3.09 0.27
CA GLU A 195 -22.69 1.91 1.10
C GLU A 195 -22.68 2.23 2.60
N LYS A 196 -23.32 1.34 3.37
CA LYS A 196 -23.27 1.43 4.84
C LYS A 196 -21.92 0.92 5.33
N TRP A 197 -21.08 1.80 5.85
CA TRP A 197 -19.75 1.43 6.38
C TRP A 197 -19.81 0.51 7.59
N PHE A 198 -20.85 0.66 8.40
CA PHE A 198 -21.14 -0.18 9.58
C PHE A 198 -22.07 -1.33 9.15
N ARG A 199 -21.51 -2.38 8.62
CA ARG A 199 -22.23 -3.61 8.27
C ARG A 199 -22.25 -4.61 9.42
#